data_5f8817d63e018245db7305718f54ade2
#
_entry.id   5f8817d63e018245db7305718f54ade2
#
_cell.length_a   1.000
_cell.length_b   1.000
_cell.length_c   1.000
_cell.angle_alpha   90.00
_cell.angle_beta   90.00
_cell.angle_gamma   90.00
#
_symmetry.space_group_name_H-M   'P 1'
#
loop_
_entity.id
_entity.type
_entity.pdbx_description
1 polymer ?
#
loop_
_entity_poly.entity_id
_entity_poly.type
_entity_poly.pdbx_seq_one_letter_code
_entity_poly.pdbx_strand_id
1 'polypeptide(L)'
;MYVDLEQGGVYYFDSYATSMGCPPDEIMVLKDRLMSQITELFRLRGIRRKPVYAYNKTRFQRRNSECGVYSMYFILQMARGRSFDDVTSTIMMDEEIQQFRNVYFRPKYK
;
A
#
# COMPACT_ATOMS: atom_id res chain seq x y z
N MET A 1 -3.60 -1.93 -2.51
CA MET A 1 -4.03 -2.01 -1.10
C MET A 1 -3.42 -3.25 -0.47
N TYR A 2 -2.92 -3.11 0.71
CA TYR A 2 -2.31 -4.21 1.47
C TYR A 2 -3.10 -4.41 2.76
N VAL A 3 -3.52 -5.65 3.03
CA VAL A 3 -4.29 -5.97 4.23
C VAL A 3 -3.48 -6.93 5.09
N ASP A 4 -3.26 -6.55 6.34
CA ASP A 4 -2.57 -7.37 7.33
C ASP A 4 -3.61 -7.86 8.34
N LEU A 5 -4.04 -9.12 8.21
CA LEU A 5 -5.04 -9.70 9.08
C LEU A 5 -4.49 -10.04 10.47
N GLU A 6 -3.21 -10.30 10.56
CA GLU A 6 -2.57 -10.68 11.80
C GLU A 6 -2.45 -9.50 12.77
N GLN A 7 -1.94 -8.37 12.27
CA GLN A 7 -1.79 -7.15 13.05
C GLN A 7 -3.03 -6.26 13.00
N GLY A 8 -3.90 -6.46 12.02
CA GLY A 8 -5.12 -5.70 11.84
C GLY A 8 -4.88 -4.36 11.18
N GLY A 9 -4.37 -4.36 9.96
CA GLY A 9 -4.10 -3.14 9.21
C GLY A 9 -4.63 -3.18 7.80
N VAL A 10 -5.14 -2.05 7.32
CA VAL A 10 -5.51 -1.82 5.92
C VAL A 10 -4.69 -0.64 5.43
N TYR A 11 -3.88 -0.86 4.40
CA TYR A 11 -2.94 0.13 3.90
C TYR A 11 -3.16 0.36 2.42
N TYR A 12 -3.45 1.60 2.06
CA TYR A 12 -3.65 1.99 0.66
C TYR A 12 -2.45 2.81 0.20
N PHE A 13 -1.88 2.41 -0.92
CA PHE A 13 -0.76 3.12 -1.53
C PHE A 13 -1.10 3.48 -2.96
N ASP A 14 -0.91 4.76 -3.30
CA ASP A 14 -0.99 5.29 -4.65
C ASP A 14 0.30 6.07 -4.91
N SER A 15 1.07 5.67 -5.93
CA SER A 15 2.36 6.29 -6.22
C SER A 15 2.24 7.77 -6.55
N TYR A 16 1.08 8.22 -7.04
CA TYR A 16 0.81 9.64 -7.29
C TYR A 16 0.35 10.40 -6.05
N ALA A 17 -0.05 9.70 -5.00
CA ALA A 17 -0.89 10.20 -3.93
C ALA A 17 -2.19 10.81 -4.50
N THR A 18 -3.16 11.11 -3.69
CA THR A 18 -4.39 11.71 -4.19
C THR A 18 -4.26 13.23 -4.14
N SER A 19 -4.73 13.92 -5.20
CA SER A 19 -4.66 15.38 -5.29
C SER A 19 -5.44 16.09 -4.20
N MET A 20 -6.46 15.41 -3.65
CA MET A 20 -7.32 15.95 -2.57
C MET A 20 -6.86 15.51 -1.18
N GLY A 21 -5.76 14.79 -1.08
CA GLY A 21 -5.26 14.28 0.19
C GLY A 21 -6.05 13.12 0.78
N CYS A 22 -6.95 12.53 0.01
CA CYS A 22 -7.72 11.36 0.44
C CYS A 22 -7.92 10.40 -0.74
N PRO A 23 -8.05 9.09 -0.47
CA PRO A 23 -8.29 8.10 -1.53
C PRO A 23 -9.64 8.30 -2.23
N PRO A 24 -9.81 7.76 -3.46
CA PRO A 24 -11.11 7.79 -4.15
C PRO A 24 -12.22 7.13 -3.34
N ASP A 25 -13.47 7.53 -3.61
CA ASP A 25 -14.64 7.04 -2.87
C ASP A 25 -14.76 5.52 -2.92
N GLU A 26 -14.49 4.89 -4.07
CA GLU A 26 -14.54 3.43 -4.21
C GLU A 26 -13.55 2.74 -3.26
N ILE A 27 -12.38 3.33 -3.08
CA ILE A 27 -11.38 2.82 -2.15
C ILE A 27 -11.86 3.00 -0.72
N MET A 28 -12.52 4.12 -0.40
CA MET A 28 -13.05 4.37 0.93
C MET A 28 -14.15 3.38 1.30
N VAL A 29 -15.03 3.04 0.35
CA VAL A 29 -16.08 2.03 0.55
C VAL A 29 -15.45 0.66 0.82
N LEU A 30 -14.47 0.26 0.02
CA LEU A 30 -13.76 -1.00 0.22
C LEU A 30 -13.04 -1.03 1.57
N LYS A 31 -12.38 0.07 1.91
CA LYS A 31 -11.69 0.21 3.19
C LYS A 31 -12.64 0.02 4.36
N ASP A 32 -13.81 0.68 4.33
CA ASP A 32 -14.79 0.58 5.41
C ASP A 32 -15.29 -0.85 5.58
N ARG A 33 -15.51 -1.55 4.46
CA ARG A 33 -15.92 -2.96 4.47
C ARG A 33 -14.85 -3.85 5.09
N LEU A 34 -13.59 -3.66 4.69
CA LEU A 34 -12.47 -4.44 5.23
C LEU A 34 -12.25 -4.15 6.71
N MET A 35 -12.32 -2.89 7.11
CA MET A 35 -12.17 -2.50 8.52
C MET A 35 -13.25 -3.13 9.40
N SER A 36 -14.49 -3.17 8.90
CA SER A 36 -15.60 -3.82 9.61
C SER A 36 -15.37 -5.32 9.78
N GLN A 37 -14.87 -5.98 8.73
CA GLN A 37 -14.58 -7.41 8.78
C GLN A 37 -13.45 -7.71 9.75
N ILE A 38 -12.40 -6.90 9.77
CA ILE A 38 -11.27 -7.08 10.70
C ILE A 38 -11.73 -6.82 12.14
N THR A 39 -12.56 -5.82 12.36
CA THR A 39 -13.12 -5.52 13.67
C THR A 39 -13.91 -6.72 14.21
N GLU A 40 -14.74 -7.33 13.38
CA GLU A 40 -15.52 -8.51 13.78
C GLU A 40 -14.59 -9.70 14.06
N LEU A 41 -13.58 -9.91 13.23
CA LEU A 41 -12.59 -10.96 13.46
C LEU A 41 -11.86 -10.77 14.79
N PHE A 42 -11.49 -9.54 15.12
CA PHE A 42 -10.85 -9.21 16.39
C PHE A 42 -11.79 -9.48 17.56
N ARG A 43 -13.06 -9.11 17.43
CA ARG A 43 -14.06 -9.36 18.46
C ARG A 43 -14.18 -10.86 18.74
N LEU A 44 -14.24 -11.68 17.70
CA LEU A 44 -14.36 -13.13 17.82
C LEU A 44 -13.12 -13.77 18.47
N ARG A 45 -11.95 -13.15 18.30
CA ARG A 45 -10.70 -13.65 18.88
C ARG A 45 -10.37 -13.05 20.24
N GLY A 46 -11.24 -12.17 20.77
CA GLY A 46 -10.98 -11.52 22.05
C GLY A 46 -9.90 -10.44 22.00
N ILE A 47 -9.59 -9.92 20.80
CA ILE A 47 -8.62 -8.85 20.62
C ILE A 47 -9.33 -7.51 20.83
N ARG A 48 -8.83 -6.70 21.77
CA ARG A 48 -9.48 -5.45 22.16
C ARG A 48 -9.03 -4.24 21.34
N ARG A 49 -7.86 -4.29 20.72
CA ARG A 49 -7.36 -3.18 19.92
C ARG A 49 -8.18 -3.01 18.64
N LYS A 50 -8.19 -1.79 18.10
CA LYS A 50 -8.87 -1.48 16.84
C LYS A 50 -7.92 -1.70 15.66
N PRO A 51 -8.43 -2.12 14.50
CA PRO A 51 -7.61 -2.17 13.29
C PRO A 51 -7.15 -0.77 12.86
N VAL A 52 -6.04 -0.74 12.14
CA VAL A 52 -5.41 0.50 11.68
C VAL A 52 -5.68 0.69 10.20
N TYR A 53 -5.96 1.92 9.79
CA TYR A 53 -6.03 2.30 8.39
C TYR A 53 -5.04 3.43 8.12
N ALA A 54 -4.28 3.30 7.01
CA ALA A 54 -3.36 4.34 6.60
C ALA A 54 -3.27 4.40 5.08
N TYR A 55 -2.95 5.58 4.55
CA TYR A 55 -2.69 5.79 3.14
C TYR A 55 -1.58 6.83 2.98
N ASN A 56 -0.85 6.76 1.85
CA ASN A 56 0.25 7.68 1.64
C ASN A 56 -0.25 9.05 1.19
N LYS A 57 0.36 10.10 1.74
CA LYS A 57 0.07 11.50 1.40
C LYS A 57 1.16 12.10 0.51
N THR A 58 2.30 11.44 0.43
CA THR A 58 3.45 11.90 -0.33
C THR A 58 3.44 11.24 -1.70
N ARG A 59 3.59 12.05 -2.74
CA ARG A 59 3.65 11.55 -4.11
C ARG A 59 5.04 10.96 -4.38
N PHE A 60 5.06 9.72 -4.88
CA PHE A 60 6.29 9.02 -5.28
C PHE A 60 6.55 9.18 -6.78
N GLN A 61 5.53 8.92 -7.58
CA GLN A 61 5.65 8.87 -9.03
C GLN A 61 5.44 10.26 -9.64
N ARG A 62 6.34 10.66 -10.54
CA ARG A 62 6.26 11.91 -11.29
C ARG A 62 5.91 11.70 -12.75
N ARG A 63 6.15 10.48 -13.26
CA ARG A 63 5.90 10.09 -14.65
C ARG A 63 4.88 8.96 -14.70
N ASN A 64 4.29 8.71 -15.88
CA ASN A 64 3.20 7.74 -16.03
C ASN A 64 3.65 6.30 -16.18
N SER A 65 4.95 6.03 -16.34
CA SER A 65 5.44 4.73 -16.79
C SER A 65 5.65 3.69 -15.69
N GLU A 66 5.73 4.08 -14.41
CA GLU A 66 6.22 3.20 -13.36
C GLU A 66 5.18 2.86 -12.28
N CYS A 67 3.90 3.05 -12.56
CA CYS A 67 2.82 2.81 -11.60
C CYS A 67 2.82 1.37 -11.05
N GLY A 68 2.95 0.39 -11.96
CA GLY A 68 2.99 -1.02 -11.56
C GLY A 68 4.22 -1.37 -10.74
N VAL A 69 5.38 -0.78 -11.08
CA VAL A 69 6.63 -1.04 -10.37
C VAL A 69 6.55 -0.47 -8.95
N TYR A 70 6.01 0.73 -8.78
CA TYR A 70 5.79 1.31 -7.44
C TYR A 70 4.86 0.44 -6.60
N SER A 71 3.78 -0.05 -7.19
CA SER A 71 2.83 -0.91 -6.49
C SER A 71 3.48 -2.22 -6.04
N MET A 72 4.29 -2.84 -6.90
CA MET A 72 5.03 -4.05 -6.55
C MET A 72 6.05 -3.78 -5.44
N TYR A 73 6.78 -2.67 -5.54
CA TYR A 73 7.72 -2.26 -4.51
C TYR A 73 7.04 -2.13 -3.15
N PHE A 74 5.91 -1.42 -3.11
CA PHE A 74 5.15 -1.23 -1.88
C PHE A 74 4.72 -2.57 -1.27
N ILE A 75 4.11 -3.44 -2.07
CA ILE A 75 3.62 -4.74 -1.59
C ILE A 75 4.76 -5.58 -1.02
N LEU A 76 5.90 -5.63 -1.73
CA LEU A 76 7.05 -6.42 -1.29
C LEU A 76 7.67 -5.88 -0.01
N GLN A 77 7.75 -4.56 0.16
CA GLN A 77 8.28 -3.98 1.38
C GLN A 77 7.35 -4.24 2.57
N MET A 78 6.04 -4.15 2.37
CA MET A 78 5.07 -4.49 3.41
C MET A 78 5.15 -5.97 3.79
N ALA A 79 5.27 -6.84 2.79
CA ALA A 79 5.39 -8.28 3.01
C ALA A 79 6.67 -8.68 3.74
N ARG A 80 7.72 -7.87 3.63
CA ARG A 80 8.98 -8.06 4.37
C ARG A 80 8.92 -7.58 5.82
N GLY A 81 7.79 -7.06 6.24
CA GLY A 81 7.58 -6.63 7.61
C GLY A 81 7.94 -5.17 7.90
N ARG A 82 8.23 -4.36 6.87
CA ARG A 82 8.44 -2.93 7.07
C ARG A 82 7.13 -2.26 7.43
N SER A 83 7.16 -1.24 8.30
CA SER A 83 5.96 -0.49 8.64
C SER A 83 5.52 0.39 7.47
N PHE A 84 4.24 0.72 7.44
CA PHE A 84 3.69 1.62 6.41
C PHE A 84 4.38 2.99 6.45
N ASP A 85 4.61 3.53 7.66
CA ASP A 85 5.30 4.82 7.82
C ASP A 85 6.73 4.76 7.28
N ASP A 86 7.44 3.66 7.54
CA ASP A 86 8.80 3.49 7.05
C ASP A 86 8.84 3.41 5.51
N VAL A 87 7.94 2.63 4.91
CA VAL A 87 7.88 2.48 3.46
C VAL A 87 7.51 3.81 2.78
N THR A 88 6.56 4.56 3.34
CA THR A 88 6.07 5.79 2.72
C THR A 88 6.89 7.04 3.08
N SER A 89 7.74 6.98 4.09
CA SER A 89 8.61 8.09 4.44
C SER A 89 9.89 8.14 3.61
N THR A 90 10.28 7.02 2.99
CA THR A 90 11.45 6.93 2.12
C THR A 90 10.97 7.03 0.67
N ILE A 91 11.07 8.23 0.09
CA ILE A 91 10.63 8.46 -1.29
C ILE A 91 11.67 7.88 -2.24
N MET A 92 11.22 7.02 -3.15
CA MET A 92 12.02 6.51 -4.25
C MET A 92 11.58 7.18 -5.53
N MET A 93 12.50 7.86 -6.20
CA MET A 93 12.20 8.59 -7.44
C MET A 93 12.00 7.62 -8.61
N ASP A 94 11.38 8.12 -9.69
CA ASP A 94 11.10 7.30 -10.89
C ASP A 94 12.36 6.63 -11.44
N GLU A 95 13.49 7.33 -11.44
CA GLU A 95 14.76 6.82 -11.93
C GLU A 95 15.28 5.65 -11.11
N GLU A 96 15.08 5.71 -9.79
CA GLU A 96 15.48 4.64 -8.88
C GLU A 96 14.56 3.43 -9.01
N ILE A 97 13.26 3.67 -9.11
CA ILE A 97 12.28 2.57 -9.20
C ILE A 97 12.40 1.80 -10.52
N GLN A 98 12.85 2.46 -11.59
CA GLN A 98 13.07 1.78 -12.88
C GLN A 98 14.05 0.62 -12.77
N GLN A 99 15.01 0.70 -11.87
CA GLN A 99 15.99 -0.37 -11.65
C GLN A 99 15.30 -1.65 -11.17
N PHE A 100 14.16 -1.53 -10.49
CA PHE A 100 13.41 -2.69 -10.01
C PHE A 100 12.53 -3.32 -11.08
N ARG A 101 12.32 -2.65 -12.21
CA ARG A 101 11.46 -3.14 -13.27
C ARG A 101 11.91 -4.51 -13.78
N ASN A 102 13.20 -4.68 -14.00
CA ASN A 102 13.77 -5.95 -14.46
C ASN A 102 13.79 -7.01 -13.35
N VAL A 103 13.71 -6.61 -12.10
CA VAL A 103 13.66 -7.53 -10.96
C VAL A 103 12.25 -8.08 -10.81
N TYR A 104 11.22 -7.21 -10.89
CA TYR A 104 9.83 -7.61 -10.68
C TYR A 104 9.18 -8.18 -11.94
N PHE A 105 9.55 -7.68 -13.10
CA PHE A 105 8.96 -8.08 -14.37
C PHE A 105 10.04 -8.65 -15.25
N ARG A 106 9.91 -9.92 -15.60
CA ARG A 106 10.86 -10.55 -16.51
C ARG A 106 10.68 -10.01 -17.92
N PRO A 107 11.78 -9.73 -18.66
CA PRO A 107 11.67 -9.36 -20.06
C PRO A 107 10.94 -10.46 -20.84
N LYS A 108 10.02 -10.04 -21.70
CA LYS A 108 9.23 -10.96 -22.50
C LYS A 108 10.06 -11.70 -23.55
N TYR A 109 11.15 -11.10 -23.95
CA TYR A 109 12.09 -11.64 -24.94
C TYR A 109 13.51 -11.50 -24.44
N LYS A 110 14.26 -12.53 -24.63
CA LYS A 110 15.70 -12.52 -24.46
C LYS A 110 16.34 -12.90 -25.77
#